data_2234267efe92f1b9d6a34fe5a3418e84
#
_entry.id   2234267efe92f1b9d6a34fe5a3418e84
#
_cell.length_a   1.000
_cell.length_b   1.000
_cell.length_c   1.000
_cell.angle_alpha   90.00
_cell.angle_beta   90.00
_cell.angle_gamma   90.00
#
_symmetry.space_group_name_H-M   'P 1'
#
loop_
_entity.id
_entity.type
_entity.pdbx_description
1 polymer ?
#
loop_
_entity_poly.entity_id
_entity_poly.type
_entity_poly.pdbx_seq_one_letter_code
_entity_poly.pdbx_strand_id
1 'polypeptide(L)'
;SEKVTEGYLIAGKDKQSISIEAGIVSVIGKIERLNLDILDDLQFSTDNSNFDLVIKKLSFDEIVLSDFRLPKTSIRSIDSNEYLILDIDNKILRGTLSLPKTGEFYPEVDLDFINVNLSQDNSKSTFLNVFNNLDVKLKLKTKSLLLDSVNYGSWSFDLIPEGNAIHLENLEGIYGKWGLTETSEGLSRLSISRSRLGWKSELLTKVYSGSPEKAFKQIGIEPNFEMDTFEATLKVNWPSLPWELDYPSILGDVSIDAKGLLILEQTELQTQNNLLRLVNIFNITDSFEKVTNLDFRKLYKSGFSADSVKGRVDLFKEKIVFNTPLLFKSGSSEFAWKGEIERRESGALGELNLEMIMTLPLREYLPAYALLLGGPITAGVVYIAGKAFERNLDQLSSGSWAVKGTLEDPKTEFKGWFENKKK
;
A
#
# COMPACT_ATOMS: atom_id res chain seq x y z
N SER A 1 26.61 41.90 38.92
CA SER A 1 25.51 42.43 38.10
C SER A 1 25.77 42.05 36.66
N GLU A 2 25.01 41.07 36.17
CA GLU A 2 25.05 40.67 34.77
C GLU A 2 24.52 41.82 33.92
N LYS A 3 25.34 42.27 32.98
CA LYS A 3 24.93 43.30 32.03
C LYS A 3 24.03 42.64 30.99
N VAL A 4 22.75 42.93 31.02
CA VAL A 4 21.85 42.66 29.91
C VAL A 4 22.21 43.59 28.76
N THR A 5 22.57 43.03 27.62
CA THR A 5 22.83 43.79 26.40
C THR A 5 21.62 43.62 25.48
N GLU A 6 20.86 44.68 25.30
CA GLU A 6 19.76 44.71 24.34
C GLU A 6 20.26 45.23 22.99
N GLY A 7 19.83 44.56 21.91
CA GLY A 7 20.16 44.94 20.55
C GLY A 7 18.95 44.78 19.61
N TYR A 8 19.12 45.25 18.39
CA TYR A 8 18.09 45.11 17.35
C TYR A 8 18.72 44.51 16.09
N LEU A 9 18.07 43.47 15.57
CA LEU A 9 18.35 42.97 14.24
C LEU A 9 17.34 43.62 13.28
N ILE A 10 17.81 44.27 12.22
CA ILE A 10 16.94 44.80 11.18
C ILE A 10 16.93 43.80 10.04
N ALA A 11 15.78 43.11 9.85
CA ALA A 11 15.54 42.27 8.70
C ALA A 11 14.38 42.87 7.89
N GLY A 12 14.68 43.38 6.71
CA GLY A 12 13.70 44.14 5.90
C GLY A 12 13.39 45.53 6.50
N LYS A 13 12.11 45.85 6.62
CA LYS A 13 11.62 47.13 7.16
C LYS A 13 11.37 47.13 8.67
N ASP A 14 11.30 45.96 9.27
CA ASP A 14 10.92 45.80 10.68
C ASP A 14 12.14 45.62 11.57
N LYS A 15 12.09 46.25 12.77
CA LYS A 15 13.07 46.04 13.83
C LYS A 15 12.72 44.80 14.62
N GLN A 16 13.69 43.91 14.74
CA GLN A 16 13.57 42.70 15.56
C GLN A 16 14.25 42.95 16.91
N SER A 17 13.58 42.62 18.02
CA SER A 17 14.18 42.75 19.34
C SER A 17 15.06 41.54 19.62
N ILE A 18 16.31 41.80 20.01
CA ILE A 18 17.24 40.78 20.48
C ILE A 18 17.61 41.14 21.93
N SER A 19 17.49 40.18 22.82
CA SER A 19 18.04 40.29 24.16
C SER A 19 19.12 39.22 24.37
N ILE A 20 20.25 39.62 24.95
CA ILE A 20 21.34 38.74 25.33
C ILE A 20 21.44 38.76 26.85
N GLU A 21 21.15 37.61 27.47
CA GLU A 21 21.21 37.43 28.91
C GLU A 21 21.94 36.13 29.22
N ALA A 22 23.02 36.22 30.01
CA ALA A 22 23.80 35.04 30.45
C ALA A 22 24.18 34.07 29.31
N GLY A 23 24.58 34.58 28.12
CA GLY A 23 24.91 33.72 26.97
C GLY A 23 23.74 33.26 26.13
N ILE A 24 22.52 33.67 26.44
CA ILE A 24 21.32 33.34 25.66
C ILE A 24 20.95 34.55 24.76
N VAL A 25 20.83 34.28 23.46
CA VAL A 25 20.34 35.25 22.47
C VAL A 25 18.86 34.97 22.21
N SER A 26 17.97 35.83 22.68
CA SER A 26 16.54 35.73 22.48
C SER A 26 16.08 36.60 21.31
N VAL A 27 15.30 35.99 20.39
CA VAL A 27 14.80 36.71 19.20
C VAL A 27 13.27 36.72 19.19
N ILE A 28 12.70 37.93 18.99
CA ILE A 28 11.26 38.12 18.75
C ILE A 28 11.13 39.07 17.56
N GLY A 29 10.24 38.76 16.62
CA GLY A 29 10.00 39.72 15.56
C GLY A 29 9.07 39.24 14.45
N LYS A 30 8.96 40.11 13.43
CA LYS A 30 8.20 39.85 12.22
C LYS A 30 9.08 40.16 11.00
N ILE A 31 9.07 39.23 10.05
CA ILE A 31 9.77 39.32 8.78
C ILE A 31 8.71 39.18 7.67
N GLU A 32 8.66 40.15 6.73
CA GLU A 32 7.70 40.08 5.62
C GLU A 32 7.95 38.83 4.76
N ARG A 33 9.20 38.63 4.33
CA ARG A 33 9.55 37.52 3.43
C ARG A 33 10.93 36.97 3.75
N LEU A 34 11.01 35.67 3.93
CA LEU A 34 12.25 34.89 4.03
C LEU A 34 12.40 34.04 2.78
N ASN A 35 13.47 34.22 2.02
CA ASN A 35 13.84 33.35 0.93
C ASN A 35 14.96 32.44 1.40
N LEU A 36 14.63 31.12 1.50
CA LEU A 36 15.58 30.10 1.97
C LEU A 36 16.64 29.78 0.91
N ASP A 37 16.36 30.01 -0.38
CA ASP A 37 17.33 29.74 -1.47
C ASP A 37 18.59 30.62 -1.36
N ILE A 38 18.49 31.76 -0.68
CA ILE A 38 19.62 32.68 -0.41
C ILE A 38 20.50 32.17 0.74
N LEU A 39 19.94 31.27 1.59
CA LEU A 39 20.67 30.79 2.77
C LEU A 39 21.75 29.76 2.42
N ASP A 40 21.72 29.15 1.21
CA ASP A 40 22.77 28.26 0.73
C ASP A 40 24.14 28.94 0.64
N ASP A 41 24.14 30.28 0.45
CA ASP A 41 25.36 31.08 0.43
C ASP A 41 25.83 31.51 1.85
N LEU A 42 25.00 31.28 2.87
CA LEU A 42 25.34 31.63 4.25
C LEU A 42 26.01 30.44 4.95
N GLN A 43 27.34 30.47 4.98
CA GLN A 43 28.12 29.56 5.84
C GLN A 43 27.88 29.93 7.32
N PHE A 44 26.98 29.22 7.96
CA PHE A 44 26.85 29.24 9.42
C PHE A 44 28.06 28.50 10.01
N SER A 45 29.13 29.24 10.36
CA SER A 45 30.22 28.65 11.14
C SER A 45 29.71 28.43 12.57
N THR A 46 29.51 27.16 12.94
CA THR A 46 29.17 26.78 14.31
C THR A 46 30.38 26.70 15.22
N ASP A 47 31.54 27.12 14.73
CA ASP A 47 32.78 27.15 15.51
C ASP A 47 32.72 28.20 16.60
N ASN A 48 32.51 27.73 17.84
CA ASN A 48 32.71 28.48 19.11
C ASN A 48 31.75 29.64 19.41
N SER A 49 30.50 29.59 19.03
CA SER A 49 29.53 30.52 19.63
C SER A 49 29.15 30.07 21.03
N ASN A 50 29.63 30.78 22.06
CA ASN A 50 29.23 30.59 23.46
C ASN A 50 27.79 31.07 23.74
N PHE A 51 26.91 31.04 22.72
CA PHE A 51 25.55 31.58 22.83
C PHE A 51 24.52 30.52 22.43
N ASP A 52 23.50 30.36 23.26
CA ASP A 52 22.30 29.60 22.91
C ASP A 52 21.29 30.51 22.22
N LEU A 53 20.81 30.12 21.05
CA LEU A 53 19.78 30.84 20.30
C LEU A 53 18.39 30.40 20.75
N VAL A 54 17.59 31.33 21.30
CA VAL A 54 16.20 31.10 21.68
C VAL A 54 15.28 31.96 20.80
N ILE A 55 14.50 31.33 19.94
CA ILE A 55 13.47 31.99 19.17
C ILE A 55 12.18 31.98 20.00
N LYS A 56 11.89 33.09 20.69
CA LYS A 56 10.65 33.22 21.46
C LYS A 56 9.43 33.27 20.54
N LYS A 57 9.52 34.06 19.44
CA LYS A 57 8.51 34.09 18.38
C LYS A 57 9.04 34.83 17.16
N LEU A 58 9.14 34.18 16.03
CA LEU A 58 9.33 34.81 14.73
C LEU A 58 8.09 34.55 13.88
N SER A 59 7.56 35.61 13.29
CA SER A 59 6.40 35.52 12.38
C SER A 59 6.85 35.97 10.98
N PHE A 60 6.46 35.19 9.98
CA PHE A 60 6.75 35.45 8.58
C PHE A 60 5.45 35.66 7.83
N ASP A 61 5.33 36.66 6.99
CA ASP A 61 4.18 36.75 6.09
C ASP A 61 4.31 35.74 4.96
N GLU A 62 5.56 35.46 4.51
CA GLU A 62 5.86 34.42 3.52
C GLU A 62 7.27 33.85 3.74
N ILE A 63 7.39 32.50 3.70
CA ILE A 63 8.67 31.81 3.57
C ILE A 63 8.69 31.16 2.19
N VAL A 64 9.76 31.35 1.43
CA VAL A 64 9.95 30.82 0.07
C VAL A 64 11.13 29.88 0.06
N LEU A 65 10.92 28.69 -0.51
CA LEU A 65 11.97 27.72 -0.81
C LEU A 65 11.72 27.23 -2.24
N SER A 66 12.56 27.66 -3.16
CA SER A 66 12.35 27.49 -4.60
C SER A 66 10.96 28.03 -5.02
N ASP A 67 10.10 27.18 -5.53
CA ASP A 67 8.72 27.54 -5.90
C ASP A 67 7.71 27.33 -4.76
N PHE A 68 8.14 26.70 -3.65
CA PHE A 68 7.26 26.41 -2.51
C PHE A 68 7.13 27.63 -1.59
N ARG A 69 5.89 27.96 -1.22
CA ARG A 69 5.57 29.12 -0.40
C ARG A 69 4.77 28.74 0.83
N LEU A 70 5.31 29.09 2.00
CA LEU A 70 4.64 28.95 3.29
C LEU A 70 4.12 30.32 3.73
N PRO A 71 2.81 30.57 3.63
CA PRO A 71 2.23 31.85 4.04
C PRO A 71 2.03 31.92 5.55
N LYS A 72 2.15 33.13 6.12
CA LYS A 72 1.80 33.45 7.52
C LYS A 72 2.30 32.40 8.52
N THR A 73 3.60 32.14 8.47
CA THR A 73 4.26 31.13 9.30
C THR A 73 4.73 31.73 10.62
N SER A 74 4.49 31.05 11.74
CA SER A 74 5.03 31.34 13.04
C SER A 74 6.03 30.27 13.46
N ILE A 75 7.20 30.68 13.96
CA ILE A 75 8.25 29.79 14.44
C ILE A 75 8.64 30.19 15.84
N ARG A 76 8.82 29.21 16.72
CA ARG A 76 9.45 29.37 18.04
C ARG A 76 10.40 28.19 18.30
N SER A 77 11.47 28.43 19.08
CA SER A 77 12.32 27.33 19.50
C SER A 77 11.87 26.76 20.83
N ILE A 78 12.08 25.48 20.99
CA ILE A 78 11.92 24.72 22.22
C ILE A 78 13.32 24.27 22.62
N ASP A 79 13.71 24.52 23.86
CA ASP A 79 15.05 24.15 24.31
C ASP A 79 15.23 22.64 24.46
N SER A 80 16.34 22.11 23.95
CA SER A 80 16.76 20.71 24.09
C SER A 80 18.29 20.64 24.06
N ASN A 81 18.88 19.72 24.81
CA ASN A 81 20.34 19.56 24.87
C ASN A 81 20.93 19.04 23.54
N GLU A 82 20.20 18.19 22.81
CA GLU A 82 20.71 17.48 21.63
C GLU A 82 20.23 18.12 20.32
N TYR A 83 19.08 18.80 20.35
CA TYR A 83 18.42 19.35 19.15
C TYR A 83 18.05 20.81 19.34
N LEU A 84 18.14 21.58 18.26
CA LEU A 84 17.37 22.79 18.10
C LEU A 84 15.98 22.41 17.59
N ILE A 85 14.99 22.47 18.46
CA ILE A 85 13.61 22.12 18.09
C ILE A 85 12.89 23.41 17.71
N LEU A 86 12.36 23.46 16.50
CA LEU A 86 11.53 24.56 15.98
C LEU A 86 10.09 24.12 15.88
N ASP A 87 9.21 24.76 16.63
CA ASP A 87 7.77 24.60 16.50
C ASP A 87 7.26 25.53 15.41
N ILE A 88 6.63 24.97 14.39
CA ILE A 88 6.20 25.65 13.17
C ILE A 88 4.69 25.56 13.09
N ASP A 89 4.03 26.70 12.89
CA ASP A 89 2.57 26.77 12.75
C ASP A 89 2.17 27.67 11.59
N ASN A 90 1.47 27.07 10.62
CA ASN A 90 0.81 27.79 9.54
C ASN A 90 -0.39 26.98 9.00
N LYS A 91 -1.03 27.47 7.93
CA LYS A 91 -2.22 26.80 7.33
C LYS A 91 -1.88 25.56 6.51
N ILE A 92 -0.62 25.38 6.09
CA ILE A 92 -0.17 24.28 5.24
C ILE A 92 0.39 23.15 6.09
N LEU A 93 1.14 23.48 7.15
CA LEU A 93 1.73 22.50 8.06
C LEU A 93 1.77 23.02 9.49
N ARG A 94 1.70 22.12 10.44
CA ARG A 94 1.92 22.36 11.86
C ARG A 94 2.69 21.22 12.47
N GLY A 95 3.67 21.54 13.30
CA GLY A 95 4.46 20.55 14.04
C GLY A 95 5.84 21.03 14.36
N THR A 96 6.77 20.13 14.54
CA THR A 96 8.15 20.42 14.95
C THR A 96 9.16 19.96 13.91
N LEU A 97 10.21 20.77 13.75
CA LEU A 97 11.45 20.44 13.06
C LEU A 97 12.56 20.36 14.10
N SER A 98 13.15 19.19 14.30
CA SER A 98 14.27 18.97 15.20
C SER A 98 15.57 18.89 14.41
N LEU A 99 16.43 19.86 14.58
CA LEU A 99 17.75 19.95 13.95
C LEU A 99 18.81 19.49 14.94
N PRO A 100 19.60 18.45 14.64
CA PRO A 100 20.63 17.97 15.57
C PRO A 100 21.73 19.06 15.77
N LYS A 101 22.16 19.26 17.01
CA LYS A 101 23.27 20.16 17.35
C LYS A 101 24.64 19.55 17.01
N THR A 102 24.69 18.26 16.76
CA THR A 102 25.90 17.50 16.36
C THR A 102 25.61 16.73 15.06
N GLY A 103 26.66 16.47 14.27
CA GLY A 103 26.53 15.82 12.95
C GLY A 103 26.23 14.31 12.96
N GLU A 104 25.94 13.71 14.13
CA GLU A 104 25.68 12.26 14.25
C GLU A 104 24.24 11.84 13.95
N PHE A 105 23.31 12.79 13.88
CA PHE A 105 21.88 12.53 13.71
C PHE A 105 21.33 13.23 12.47
N TYR A 106 20.19 12.76 12.00
CA TYR A 106 19.45 13.40 10.91
C TYR A 106 18.36 14.32 11.45
N PRO A 107 17.97 15.37 10.70
CA PRO A 107 16.79 16.16 11.02
C PRO A 107 15.54 15.31 11.14
N GLU A 108 14.69 15.64 12.12
CA GLU A 108 13.40 14.98 12.34
C GLU A 108 12.26 15.99 12.20
N VAL A 109 11.24 15.61 11.43
CA VAL A 109 10.03 16.40 11.19
C VAL A 109 8.84 15.65 11.74
N ASP A 110 8.20 16.18 12.79
CA ASP A 110 6.99 15.59 13.38
C ASP A 110 5.82 16.57 13.23
N LEU A 111 4.89 16.23 12.33
CA LEU A 111 3.79 17.11 11.95
C LEU A 111 2.46 16.61 12.51
N ASP A 112 1.67 17.53 13.06
CA ASP A 112 0.26 17.27 13.34
C ASP A 112 -0.53 17.13 12.04
N PHE A 113 -0.21 17.98 11.06
CA PHE A 113 -0.72 17.87 9.71
C PHE A 113 0.21 18.52 8.68
N ILE A 114 0.09 18.04 7.44
CA ILE A 114 0.59 18.70 6.24
C ILE A 114 -0.51 18.67 5.17
N ASN A 115 -0.76 19.81 4.52
CA ASN A 115 -1.75 19.97 3.46
C ASN A 115 -1.06 20.37 2.16
N VAL A 116 -1.01 19.44 1.20
CA VAL A 116 -0.40 19.64 -0.11
C VAL A 116 -1.50 19.81 -1.15
N ASN A 117 -1.47 20.88 -1.91
CA ASN A 117 -2.39 21.09 -3.03
C ASN A 117 -1.72 20.63 -4.33
N LEU A 118 -2.19 19.51 -4.89
CA LEU A 118 -1.68 18.90 -6.12
C LEU A 118 -2.38 19.41 -7.39
N SER A 119 -3.57 20.02 -7.22
CA SER A 119 -4.40 20.46 -8.33
C SER A 119 -3.96 21.80 -8.97
N GLN A 120 -3.07 22.55 -8.33
CA GLN A 120 -2.47 23.73 -8.93
C GLN A 120 -1.43 23.32 -9.99
N ASP A 121 -1.52 23.88 -11.20
CA ASP A 121 -0.79 23.46 -12.42
C ASP A 121 0.73 23.24 -12.28
N ASN A 122 1.38 23.88 -11.32
CA ASN A 122 2.81 23.72 -11.08
C ASN A 122 3.16 22.99 -9.78
N SER A 123 2.19 22.63 -8.94
CA SER A 123 2.48 22.13 -7.59
C SER A 123 3.16 20.77 -7.58
N LYS A 124 2.85 19.89 -8.54
CA LYS A 124 3.46 18.56 -8.65
C LYS A 124 4.96 18.66 -8.98
N SER A 125 5.33 19.49 -9.95
CA SER A 125 6.73 19.71 -10.32
C SER A 125 7.49 20.48 -9.23
N THR A 126 6.86 21.46 -8.62
CA THR A 126 7.41 22.26 -7.52
C THR A 126 7.70 21.41 -6.30
N PHE A 127 6.73 20.60 -5.85
CA PHE A 127 6.92 19.70 -4.72
C PHE A 127 8.12 18.77 -4.92
N LEU A 128 8.27 18.19 -6.11
CA LEU A 128 9.38 17.29 -6.42
C LEU A 128 10.70 18.02 -6.62
N ASN A 129 10.68 19.23 -7.17
CA ASN A 129 11.89 20.04 -7.27
C ASN A 129 12.43 20.42 -5.89
N VAL A 130 11.57 20.74 -4.93
CA VAL A 130 11.98 20.99 -3.53
C VAL A 130 12.70 19.77 -2.96
N PHE A 131 12.13 18.56 -3.11
CA PHE A 131 12.76 17.33 -2.61
C PHE A 131 14.05 16.98 -3.33
N ASN A 132 14.14 17.20 -4.65
CA ASN A 132 15.37 16.95 -5.41
C ASN A 132 16.51 17.91 -5.07
N ASN A 133 16.20 19.10 -4.57
CA ASN A 133 17.18 20.10 -4.13
C ASN A 133 17.55 19.94 -2.64
N LEU A 134 16.79 19.15 -1.87
CA LEU A 134 17.16 18.79 -0.51
C LEU A 134 18.21 17.68 -0.56
N ASP A 135 19.47 18.06 -0.40
CA ASP A 135 20.59 17.10 -0.27
C ASP A 135 20.76 16.60 1.19
N VAL A 136 19.65 16.57 1.92
CA VAL A 136 19.63 16.19 3.33
C VAL A 136 18.66 15.06 3.57
N LYS A 137 19.15 13.98 4.19
CA LYS A 137 18.31 12.91 4.72
C LYS A 137 17.54 13.44 5.93
N LEU A 138 16.25 13.08 6.01
CA LEU A 138 15.43 13.46 7.17
C LEU A 138 14.43 12.35 7.51
N LYS A 139 14.02 12.30 8.78
CA LYS A 139 12.89 11.49 9.23
C LYS A 139 11.64 12.34 9.26
N LEU A 140 10.57 11.85 8.66
CA LEU A 140 9.28 12.53 8.64
C LEU A 140 8.20 11.66 9.27
N LYS A 141 7.44 12.28 10.17
CA LYS A 141 6.19 11.75 10.71
C LYS A 141 5.08 12.76 10.51
N THR A 142 3.89 12.31 10.14
CA THR A 142 2.71 13.17 10.14
C THR A 142 1.49 12.41 10.63
N LYS A 143 0.70 13.03 11.49
CA LYS A 143 -0.56 12.46 11.96
C LYS A 143 -1.67 12.57 10.91
N SER A 144 -1.56 13.56 10.00
CA SER A 144 -2.55 13.81 8.96
C SER A 144 -1.89 14.37 7.71
N LEU A 145 -1.88 13.59 6.63
CA LEU A 145 -1.50 14.01 5.28
C LEU A 145 -2.77 14.38 4.52
N LEU A 146 -2.91 15.64 4.13
CA LEU A 146 -4.00 16.09 3.26
C LEU A 146 -3.43 16.36 1.86
N LEU A 147 -4.04 15.77 0.85
CA LEU A 147 -3.76 16.04 -0.57
C LEU A 147 -5.06 16.55 -1.21
N ASP A 148 -5.03 17.77 -1.73
CA ASP A 148 -6.22 18.47 -2.26
C ASP A 148 -7.41 18.44 -1.28
N SER A 149 -7.14 18.64 0.03
CA SER A 149 -8.09 18.58 1.14
C SER A 149 -8.64 17.19 1.49
N VAL A 150 -8.24 16.13 0.79
CA VAL A 150 -8.57 14.75 1.14
C VAL A 150 -7.56 14.24 2.16
N ASN A 151 -8.04 13.67 3.27
CA ASN A 151 -7.16 13.15 4.31
C ASN A 151 -6.71 11.72 3.98
N TYR A 152 -5.41 11.55 3.77
CA TYR A 152 -4.74 10.27 3.52
C TYR A 152 -4.15 9.64 4.78
N GLY A 153 -4.52 10.14 5.96
CA GLY A 153 -4.16 9.54 7.25
C GLY A 153 -2.75 9.88 7.73
N SER A 154 -2.17 8.99 8.52
CA SER A 154 -0.86 9.18 9.16
C SER A 154 0.23 8.42 8.43
N TRP A 155 1.43 9.02 8.38
CA TRP A 155 2.58 8.46 7.67
C TRP A 155 3.87 8.69 8.44
N SER A 156 4.81 7.75 8.31
CA SER A 156 6.17 7.84 8.83
C SER A 156 7.14 7.22 7.83
N PHE A 157 8.26 7.90 7.57
CA PHE A 157 9.31 7.40 6.68
C PHE A 157 10.61 8.17 6.87
N ASP A 158 11.70 7.57 6.42
CA ASP A 158 12.99 8.22 6.22
C ASP A 158 13.09 8.68 4.76
N LEU A 159 13.17 9.99 4.53
CA LEU A 159 13.34 10.56 3.20
C LEU A 159 14.83 10.61 2.89
N ILE A 160 15.22 9.98 1.78
CA ILE A 160 16.60 9.87 1.31
C ILE A 160 16.66 10.35 -0.14
N PRO A 161 17.11 11.57 -0.39
CA PRO A 161 17.39 12.05 -1.75
C PRO A 161 18.64 11.34 -2.30
N GLU A 162 18.59 10.91 -3.55
CA GLU A 162 19.73 10.29 -4.24
C GLU A 162 19.74 10.66 -5.72
N GLY A 163 20.44 11.72 -6.07
CA GLY A 163 20.53 12.23 -7.45
C GLY A 163 19.16 12.54 -8.05
N ASN A 164 18.72 11.76 -9.02
CA ASN A 164 17.41 11.93 -9.67
C ASN A 164 16.32 11.04 -9.06
N ALA A 165 16.53 10.54 -7.85
CA ALA A 165 15.59 9.69 -7.15
C ALA A 165 15.35 10.17 -5.72
N ILE A 166 14.18 9.84 -5.19
CA ILE A 166 13.80 10.01 -3.79
C ILE A 166 13.36 8.65 -3.29
N HIS A 167 13.91 8.25 -2.15
CA HIS A 167 13.52 7.04 -1.47
C HIS A 167 12.82 7.40 -0.16
N LEU A 168 11.64 6.84 0.06
CA LEU A 168 10.94 6.86 1.33
C LEU A 168 11.14 5.46 1.93
N GLU A 169 12.12 5.34 2.82
CA GLU A 169 12.45 4.08 3.50
C GLU A 169 11.74 4.00 4.85
N ASN A 170 11.65 2.79 5.41
CA ASN A 170 10.92 2.53 6.65
C ASN A 170 9.49 3.09 6.59
N LEU A 171 8.86 2.93 5.42
CA LEU A 171 7.56 3.51 5.12
C LEU A 171 6.47 2.80 5.91
N GLU A 172 5.83 3.54 6.80
CA GLU A 172 4.65 3.10 7.54
C GLU A 172 3.52 4.10 7.34
N GLY A 173 2.29 3.61 7.34
CA GLY A 173 1.14 4.50 7.19
C GLY A 173 -0.17 3.85 7.56
N ILE A 174 -1.15 4.70 7.89
CA ILE A 174 -2.54 4.30 8.10
C ILE A 174 -3.42 5.23 7.29
N TYR A 175 -4.10 4.68 6.29
CA TYR A 175 -5.10 5.37 5.48
C TYR A 175 -6.47 4.73 5.73
N GLY A 176 -7.23 5.33 6.63
CA GLY A 176 -8.55 4.83 7.02
C GLY A 176 -8.52 3.42 7.61
N LYS A 177 -8.89 2.41 6.80
CA LYS A 177 -8.87 0.99 7.18
C LYS A 177 -7.70 0.22 6.60
N TRP A 178 -6.87 0.86 5.78
CA TRP A 178 -5.62 0.32 5.28
C TRP A 178 -4.46 0.68 6.19
N GLY A 179 -3.60 -0.29 6.47
CA GLY A 179 -2.29 -0.08 7.07
C GLY A 179 -1.18 -0.50 6.11
N LEU A 180 -0.06 0.23 6.14
CA LEU A 180 1.19 -0.10 5.46
C LEU A 180 2.27 -0.29 6.50
N THR A 181 3.13 -1.32 6.32
CA THR A 181 4.22 -1.63 7.22
C THR A 181 5.32 -2.40 6.50
N GLU A 182 6.37 -2.74 7.22
CA GLU A 182 7.45 -3.59 6.74
C GLU A 182 6.97 -4.96 6.26
N THR A 183 7.64 -5.48 5.24
CA THR A 183 7.50 -6.87 4.79
C THR A 183 8.13 -7.83 5.82
N SER A 184 7.97 -9.13 5.63
CA SER A 184 8.66 -10.14 6.43
C SER A 184 10.18 -10.07 6.37
N GLU A 185 10.74 -9.37 5.38
CA GLU A 185 12.17 -9.12 5.21
C GLU A 185 12.63 -7.84 5.94
N GLY A 186 11.74 -7.16 6.69
CA GLY A 186 12.03 -5.91 7.40
C GLY A 186 12.22 -4.71 6.48
N LEU A 187 11.59 -4.70 5.30
CA LEU A 187 11.72 -3.64 4.31
C LEU A 187 10.36 -3.05 3.94
N SER A 188 10.29 -1.73 3.95
CA SER A 188 9.18 -0.98 3.36
C SER A 188 9.72 0.27 2.71
N ARG A 189 9.52 0.42 1.39
CA ARG A 189 10.11 1.51 0.63
C ARG A 189 9.23 1.92 -0.55
N LEU A 190 9.10 3.23 -0.75
CA LEU A 190 8.64 3.83 -1.99
C LEU A 190 9.80 4.59 -2.63
N SER A 191 10.18 4.22 -3.85
CA SER A 191 11.21 4.92 -4.62
C SER A 191 10.56 5.65 -5.79
N ILE A 192 10.88 6.92 -5.94
CA ILE A 192 10.41 7.77 -7.03
C ILE A 192 11.65 8.24 -7.81
N SER A 193 11.75 7.91 -9.07
CA SER A 193 12.89 8.28 -9.90
C SER A 193 12.47 8.97 -11.19
N ARG A 194 13.33 9.83 -11.71
CA ARG A 194 13.13 10.52 -12.98
C ARG A 194 14.23 10.15 -13.97
N SER A 195 13.82 9.70 -15.15
CA SER A 195 14.71 9.39 -16.26
C SER A 195 14.36 10.23 -17.50
N ARG A 196 15.08 10.01 -18.61
CA ARG A 196 14.72 10.60 -19.92
C ARG A 196 13.38 10.09 -20.45
N LEU A 197 12.90 8.94 -19.98
CA LEU A 197 11.62 8.33 -20.36
C LEU A 197 10.44 8.80 -19.51
N GLY A 198 10.70 9.62 -18.49
CA GLY A 198 9.69 10.10 -17.55
C GLY A 198 9.91 9.63 -16.13
N TRP A 199 8.84 9.68 -15.33
CA TRP A 199 8.81 9.25 -13.95
C TRP A 199 8.61 7.75 -13.82
N LYS A 200 9.16 7.17 -12.76
CA LYS A 200 8.95 5.79 -12.36
C LYS A 200 8.78 5.74 -10.84
N SER A 201 7.78 5.01 -10.37
CA SER A 201 7.58 4.68 -8.96
C SER A 201 7.77 3.18 -8.75
N GLU A 202 8.40 2.80 -7.63
CA GLU A 202 8.60 1.42 -7.19
C GLU A 202 8.20 1.32 -5.73
N LEU A 203 7.30 0.38 -5.41
CA LEU A 203 6.79 0.18 -4.06
C LEU A 203 7.09 -1.24 -3.59
N LEU A 204 7.77 -1.33 -2.46
CA LEU A 204 7.96 -2.56 -1.70
C LEU A 204 7.38 -2.32 -0.30
N THR A 205 6.30 -2.99 0.04
CA THR A 205 5.65 -2.85 1.35
C THR A 205 4.67 -3.99 1.61
N LYS A 206 4.26 -4.15 2.84
CA LYS A 206 3.12 -4.97 3.23
C LYS A 206 1.93 -4.06 3.51
N VAL A 207 0.80 -4.31 2.85
CA VAL A 207 -0.48 -3.68 3.15
C VAL A 207 -1.36 -4.64 3.92
N TYR A 208 -2.18 -4.13 4.84
CA TYR A 208 -3.07 -4.96 5.64
C TYR A 208 -4.36 -4.23 6.01
N SER A 209 -5.39 -5.00 6.31
CA SER A 209 -6.66 -4.50 6.85
C SER A 209 -7.33 -5.55 7.75
N GLY A 210 -7.82 -5.11 8.91
CA GLY A 210 -8.72 -5.87 9.77
C GLY A 210 -10.20 -5.60 9.49
N SER A 211 -10.52 -4.85 8.44
CA SER A 211 -11.88 -4.56 7.96
C SER A 211 -11.85 -4.39 6.44
N PRO A 212 -11.52 -5.47 5.67
CA PRO A 212 -11.23 -5.37 4.24
C PRO A 212 -12.33 -4.74 3.42
N GLU A 213 -13.61 -5.07 3.65
CA GLU A 213 -14.73 -4.48 2.92
C GLU A 213 -14.76 -2.94 3.02
N LYS A 214 -14.54 -2.40 4.23
CA LYS A 214 -14.50 -0.95 4.45
C LYS A 214 -13.25 -0.34 3.81
N ALA A 215 -12.14 -1.08 3.82
CA ALA A 215 -10.89 -0.66 3.20
C ALA A 215 -11.02 -0.57 1.67
N PHE A 216 -11.63 -1.58 1.03
CA PHE A 216 -11.88 -1.58 -0.41
C PHE A 216 -12.87 -0.49 -0.83
N LYS A 217 -13.96 -0.29 -0.07
CA LYS A 217 -14.90 0.81 -0.31
C LYS A 217 -14.24 2.17 -0.27
N GLN A 218 -13.30 2.37 0.64
CA GLN A 218 -12.58 3.63 0.78
C GLN A 218 -11.75 3.99 -0.47
N ILE A 219 -11.27 3.00 -1.22
CA ILE A 219 -10.55 3.20 -2.48
C ILE A 219 -11.45 3.10 -3.72
N GLY A 220 -12.77 3.18 -3.52
CA GLY A 220 -13.76 3.18 -4.61
C GLY A 220 -14.09 1.80 -5.19
N ILE A 221 -13.76 0.72 -4.47
CA ILE A 221 -14.12 -0.65 -4.86
C ILE A 221 -15.28 -1.11 -3.98
N GLU A 222 -16.45 -1.32 -4.58
CA GLU A 222 -17.60 -1.92 -3.88
C GLU A 222 -17.43 -3.45 -3.88
N PRO A 223 -17.02 -4.08 -2.76
CA PRO A 223 -16.74 -5.50 -2.73
C PRO A 223 -18.03 -6.33 -2.77
N ASN A 224 -18.01 -7.42 -3.53
CA ASN A 224 -19.02 -8.48 -3.49
C ASN A 224 -18.55 -9.67 -2.62
N PHE A 225 -17.70 -9.39 -1.66
CA PHE A 225 -17.14 -10.36 -0.73
C PHE A 225 -17.08 -9.79 0.68
N GLU A 226 -17.04 -10.69 1.64
CA GLU A 226 -16.72 -10.42 3.04
C GLU A 226 -15.40 -11.10 3.38
N MET A 227 -14.59 -10.49 4.27
CA MET A 227 -13.33 -11.04 4.77
C MET A 227 -13.08 -10.60 6.21
N ASP A 228 -12.50 -11.51 7.01
CA ASP A 228 -12.06 -11.15 8.37
C ASP A 228 -10.78 -10.30 8.34
N THR A 229 -9.79 -10.74 7.57
CA THR A 229 -8.50 -10.04 7.44
C THR A 229 -7.96 -10.15 6.02
N PHE A 230 -7.21 -9.14 5.62
CA PHE A 230 -6.47 -9.10 4.37
C PHE A 230 -5.06 -8.59 4.60
N GLU A 231 -4.08 -9.29 4.07
CA GLU A 231 -2.69 -8.88 4.00
C GLU A 231 -2.17 -9.12 2.58
N ALA A 232 -1.37 -8.20 2.08
CA ALA A 232 -0.65 -8.40 0.83
C ALA A 232 0.74 -7.76 0.88
N THR A 233 1.75 -8.52 0.45
CA THR A 233 3.09 -7.97 0.19
C THR A 233 3.15 -7.54 -1.27
N LEU A 234 3.42 -6.25 -1.47
CA LEU A 234 3.52 -5.61 -2.78
C LEU A 234 4.98 -5.41 -3.15
N LYS A 235 5.38 -5.88 -4.31
CA LYS A 235 6.66 -5.56 -4.95
C LYS A 235 6.35 -5.14 -6.37
N VAL A 236 5.95 -3.89 -6.51
CA VAL A 236 5.36 -3.38 -7.75
C VAL A 236 6.02 -2.09 -8.21
N ASN A 237 5.90 -1.80 -9.51
CA ASN A 237 6.36 -0.55 -10.10
C ASN A 237 5.40 -0.09 -11.20
N TRP A 238 5.43 1.22 -11.50
CA TRP A 238 4.63 1.83 -12.56
C TRP A 238 5.33 3.07 -13.13
N PRO A 239 5.05 3.46 -14.40
CA PRO A 239 5.79 4.52 -15.10
C PRO A 239 5.19 5.92 -14.89
N SER A 240 4.89 6.29 -13.65
CA SER A 240 4.38 7.62 -13.28
C SER A 240 4.67 7.94 -11.81
N LEU A 241 4.22 9.11 -11.35
CA LEU A 241 4.26 9.51 -9.95
C LEU A 241 3.32 8.67 -9.08
N PRO A 242 3.55 8.56 -7.76
CA PRO A 242 2.73 7.73 -6.88
C PRO A 242 1.24 8.06 -6.91
N TRP A 243 0.89 9.33 -7.02
CA TRP A 243 -0.50 9.81 -7.09
C TRP A 243 -1.12 9.80 -8.50
N GLU A 244 -0.35 9.41 -9.50
CA GLU A 244 -0.79 9.22 -10.90
C GLU A 244 -0.88 7.73 -11.24
N LEU A 245 -1.12 6.89 -10.23
CA LEU A 245 -1.23 5.45 -10.38
C LEU A 245 -2.35 5.09 -11.35
N ASP A 246 -1.98 4.38 -12.41
CA ASP A 246 -2.90 3.74 -13.35
C ASP A 246 -2.80 2.22 -13.19
N TYR A 247 -3.88 1.59 -12.73
CA TYR A 247 -3.88 0.14 -12.45
C TYR A 247 -3.39 -0.74 -13.59
N PRO A 248 -3.74 -0.46 -14.88
CA PRO A 248 -3.19 -1.19 -16.01
C PRO A 248 -1.67 -1.14 -16.15
N SER A 249 -1.02 -0.11 -15.66
CA SER A 249 0.42 0.09 -15.79
C SER A 249 1.26 -0.56 -14.68
N ILE A 250 0.61 -1.12 -13.65
CA ILE A 250 1.30 -1.77 -12.53
C ILE A 250 1.94 -3.07 -12.99
N LEU A 251 3.25 -3.22 -12.74
CA LEU A 251 4.04 -4.41 -12.98
C LEU A 251 4.68 -4.89 -11.67
N GLY A 252 4.99 -6.18 -11.59
CA GLY A 252 5.65 -6.76 -10.43
C GLY A 252 4.91 -7.93 -9.84
N ASP A 253 4.99 -8.14 -8.53
CA ASP A 253 4.33 -9.25 -7.86
C ASP A 253 3.57 -8.82 -6.60
N VAL A 254 2.52 -9.58 -6.31
CA VAL A 254 1.64 -9.40 -5.15
C VAL A 254 1.46 -10.76 -4.48
N SER A 255 1.93 -10.89 -3.24
CA SER A 255 1.67 -12.06 -2.41
C SER A 255 0.51 -11.77 -1.47
N ILE A 256 -0.49 -12.63 -1.45
CA ILE A 256 -1.76 -12.43 -0.73
C ILE A 256 -1.88 -13.45 0.41
N ASP A 257 -2.34 -13.00 1.57
CA ASP A 257 -2.81 -13.80 2.71
C ASP A 257 -4.11 -13.19 3.23
N ALA A 258 -5.23 -13.87 3.01
CA ALA A 258 -6.55 -13.42 3.47
C ALA A 258 -7.24 -14.53 4.26
N LYS A 259 -8.13 -14.15 5.20
CA LYS A 259 -8.89 -15.08 6.04
C LYS A 259 -10.36 -14.73 6.05
N GLY A 260 -11.19 -15.78 6.20
CA GLY A 260 -12.63 -15.65 6.34
C GLY A 260 -13.29 -15.09 5.08
N LEU A 261 -12.81 -15.48 3.89
CA LEU A 261 -13.41 -15.04 2.62
C LEU A 261 -14.77 -15.67 2.43
N LEU A 262 -15.78 -14.84 2.15
CA LEU A 262 -17.09 -15.21 1.64
C LEU A 262 -17.38 -14.39 0.40
N ILE A 263 -17.46 -15.03 -0.77
CA ILE A 263 -17.86 -14.38 -2.03
C ILE A 263 -19.39 -14.48 -2.12
N LEU A 264 -20.05 -13.34 -2.15
CA LEU A 264 -21.51 -13.23 -2.19
C LEU A 264 -22.03 -13.51 -3.61
N GLU A 265 -23.15 -14.22 -3.72
CA GLU A 265 -23.84 -14.38 -5.01
C GLU A 265 -24.28 -13.01 -5.53
N GLN A 266 -23.89 -12.67 -6.75
CA GLN A 266 -24.40 -11.48 -7.44
C GLN A 266 -25.48 -11.86 -8.45
N THR A 267 -26.60 -11.17 -8.36
CA THR A 267 -27.75 -11.33 -9.27
C THR A 267 -27.50 -10.73 -10.66
N GLU A 268 -26.52 -9.83 -10.81
CA GLU A 268 -26.16 -9.22 -12.11
C GLU A 268 -24.69 -8.81 -12.15
N LEU A 269 -23.99 -9.15 -13.25
CA LEU A 269 -22.59 -8.84 -13.55
C LEU A 269 -22.40 -7.36 -13.99
N GLN A 270 -22.81 -6.40 -13.18
CA GLN A 270 -22.64 -4.97 -13.51
C GLN A 270 -21.35 -4.34 -12.96
N THR A 271 -20.38 -5.11 -12.47
CA THR A 271 -19.14 -4.53 -11.99
C THR A 271 -18.18 -4.21 -13.14
N GLN A 272 -17.93 -2.92 -13.37
CA GLN A 272 -16.88 -2.44 -14.29
C GLN A 272 -15.46 -2.68 -13.74
N ASN A 273 -15.32 -3.10 -12.48
CA ASN A 273 -14.02 -3.26 -11.81
C ASN A 273 -13.43 -4.65 -12.09
N ASN A 274 -12.28 -4.67 -12.76
CA ASN A 274 -11.57 -5.90 -13.14
C ASN A 274 -11.14 -6.77 -11.95
N LEU A 275 -10.85 -6.18 -10.77
CA LEU A 275 -10.51 -6.94 -9.56
C LEU A 275 -11.69 -7.76 -9.06
N LEU A 276 -12.89 -7.18 -9.05
CA LEU A 276 -14.11 -7.89 -8.65
C LEU A 276 -14.49 -8.98 -9.67
N ARG A 277 -14.22 -8.75 -10.95
CA ARG A 277 -14.39 -9.77 -11.98
C ARG A 277 -13.44 -10.96 -11.77
N LEU A 278 -12.18 -10.70 -11.38
CA LEU A 278 -11.24 -11.76 -10.99
C LEU A 278 -11.74 -12.57 -9.79
N VAL A 279 -12.24 -11.91 -8.76
CA VAL A 279 -12.81 -12.59 -7.58
C VAL A 279 -13.99 -13.48 -7.98
N ASN A 280 -14.81 -13.05 -8.95
CA ASN A 280 -15.94 -13.83 -9.45
C ASN A 280 -15.52 -15.08 -10.23
N ILE A 281 -14.33 -15.14 -10.85
CA ILE A 281 -13.83 -16.38 -11.46
C ILE A 281 -13.73 -17.49 -10.42
N PHE A 282 -13.35 -17.16 -9.21
CA PHE A 282 -13.22 -18.12 -8.12
C PHE A 282 -14.58 -18.60 -7.59
N ASN A 283 -15.68 -17.92 -7.94
CA ASN A 283 -17.05 -18.33 -7.64
C ASN A 283 -17.68 -19.15 -8.79
N ILE A 284 -16.93 -20.10 -9.36
CA ILE A 284 -17.40 -20.92 -10.53
C ILE A 284 -18.39 -22.03 -10.13
N THR A 285 -19.02 -21.95 -8.97
CA THR A 285 -19.96 -22.97 -8.47
C THR A 285 -21.00 -23.36 -9.53
N ASP A 286 -21.60 -22.42 -10.23
CA ASP A 286 -22.62 -22.68 -11.27
C ASP A 286 -22.08 -23.42 -12.50
N SER A 287 -20.80 -23.17 -12.84
CA SER A 287 -20.17 -23.85 -13.98
C SER A 287 -19.81 -25.30 -13.67
N PHE A 288 -19.46 -25.62 -12.40
CA PHE A 288 -19.20 -27.00 -11.98
C PHE A 288 -20.45 -27.85 -11.88
N GLU A 289 -21.58 -27.30 -11.44
CA GLU A 289 -22.86 -28.03 -11.44
C GLU A 289 -23.25 -28.54 -12.83
N LYS A 290 -23.05 -27.68 -13.86
CA LYS A 290 -23.38 -28.04 -15.26
C LYS A 290 -22.48 -29.16 -15.84
N VAL A 291 -21.21 -29.21 -15.40
CA VAL A 291 -20.21 -30.12 -15.95
C VAL A 291 -20.16 -31.46 -15.20
N THR A 292 -20.43 -31.46 -13.90
CA THR A 292 -20.19 -32.59 -13.02
C THR A 292 -21.47 -33.27 -12.54
N ASN A 293 -22.66 -32.70 -12.73
CA ASN A 293 -23.93 -33.08 -12.10
C ASN A 293 -23.84 -33.20 -10.56
N LEU A 294 -22.83 -32.62 -9.97
CA LEU A 294 -22.62 -32.55 -8.51
C LEU A 294 -23.31 -31.30 -7.97
N ASP A 295 -24.21 -31.51 -7.01
CA ASP A 295 -24.86 -30.40 -6.31
C ASP A 295 -23.91 -29.77 -5.25
N PHE A 296 -23.03 -28.87 -5.69
CA PHE A 296 -22.13 -28.12 -4.82
C PHE A 296 -22.85 -27.07 -3.94
N ARG A 297 -24.15 -26.78 -4.20
CA ARG A 297 -24.97 -25.89 -3.39
C ARG A 297 -25.07 -26.29 -1.93
N LYS A 298 -24.92 -27.59 -1.64
CA LYS A 298 -24.88 -28.10 -0.26
C LYS A 298 -23.57 -27.68 0.47
N LEU A 299 -22.49 -27.48 -0.28
CA LEU A 299 -21.21 -26.99 0.24
C LEU A 299 -21.24 -25.48 0.47
N TYR A 300 -21.96 -24.73 -0.36
CA TYR A 300 -21.90 -23.27 -0.43
C TYR A 300 -23.31 -22.66 -0.46
N LYS A 301 -24.09 -22.86 0.61
CA LYS A 301 -25.49 -22.38 0.71
C LYS A 301 -25.68 -20.86 0.55
N SER A 302 -24.61 -20.06 0.62
CA SER A 302 -24.67 -18.58 0.63
C SER A 302 -23.55 -17.93 -0.20
N GLY A 303 -22.95 -18.68 -1.16
CA GLY A 303 -21.78 -18.24 -1.91
C GLY A 303 -20.54 -19.09 -1.63
N PHE A 304 -19.42 -18.80 -2.32
CA PHE A 304 -18.16 -19.50 -2.12
C PHE A 304 -17.46 -18.99 -0.87
N SER A 305 -17.16 -19.86 0.08
CA SER A 305 -16.45 -19.51 1.31
C SER A 305 -15.08 -20.18 1.40
N ALA A 306 -14.08 -19.47 1.93
CA ALA A 306 -12.78 -20.01 2.23
C ALA A 306 -12.25 -19.49 3.57
N ASP A 307 -11.78 -20.39 4.43
CA ASP A 307 -11.18 -20.05 5.72
C ASP A 307 -9.88 -19.25 5.52
N SER A 308 -9.14 -19.56 4.43
CA SER A 308 -7.93 -18.82 4.06
C SER A 308 -7.69 -18.83 2.55
N VAL A 309 -7.11 -17.73 2.07
CA VAL A 309 -6.62 -17.57 0.69
C VAL A 309 -5.17 -17.15 0.73
N LYS A 310 -4.29 -17.92 0.08
CA LYS A 310 -2.85 -17.64 0.02
C LYS A 310 -2.31 -17.87 -1.39
N GLY A 311 -1.41 -17.01 -1.83
CA GLY A 311 -0.73 -17.19 -3.09
C GLY A 311 0.03 -15.97 -3.56
N ARG A 312 0.58 -16.07 -4.76
CA ARG A 312 1.30 -14.99 -5.42
C ARG A 312 0.81 -14.79 -6.84
N VAL A 313 0.65 -13.55 -7.20
CA VAL A 313 0.23 -13.09 -8.52
C VAL A 313 1.34 -12.25 -9.11
N ASP A 314 1.84 -12.64 -10.28
CA ASP A 314 2.84 -11.88 -11.04
C ASP A 314 2.13 -11.04 -12.12
N LEU A 315 2.37 -9.73 -12.10
CA LEU A 315 1.75 -8.73 -12.97
C LEU A 315 2.74 -8.36 -14.10
N PHE A 316 2.49 -8.84 -15.31
CA PHE A 316 3.21 -8.46 -16.51
C PHE A 316 2.37 -7.48 -17.35
N LYS A 317 3.01 -6.83 -18.33
CA LYS A 317 2.31 -5.88 -19.21
C LYS A 317 1.14 -6.53 -19.96
N GLU A 318 1.34 -7.75 -20.46
CA GLU A 318 0.40 -8.44 -21.35
C GLU A 318 -0.39 -9.55 -20.65
N LYS A 319 -0.06 -9.88 -19.40
CA LYS A 319 -0.71 -10.97 -18.66
C LYS A 319 -0.54 -10.87 -17.14
N ILE A 320 -1.46 -11.49 -16.45
CA ILE A 320 -1.41 -11.78 -15.02
C ILE A 320 -1.15 -13.28 -14.89
N VAL A 321 -0.17 -13.69 -14.06
CA VAL A 321 0.27 -15.07 -13.96
C VAL A 321 0.18 -15.56 -12.52
N PHE A 322 -0.37 -16.73 -12.33
CA PHE A 322 -0.44 -17.46 -11.05
C PHE A 322 0.60 -18.59 -11.08
N ASN A 323 1.90 -18.24 -11.05
CA ASN A 323 2.99 -19.22 -11.03
C ASN A 323 3.01 -20.03 -9.74
N THR A 324 2.87 -19.34 -8.61
CA THR A 324 2.58 -19.97 -7.32
C THR A 324 1.06 -20.08 -7.22
N PRO A 325 0.51 -21.30 -7.07
CA PRO A 325 -0.93 -21.45 -7.04
C PRO A 325 -1.58 -20.55 -5.99
N LEU A 326 -2.70 -19.94 -6.35
CA LEU A 326 -3.56 -19.26 -5.40
C LEU A 326 -4.41 -20.32 -4.71
N LEU A 327 -4.15 -20.55 -3.42
CA LEU A 327 -4.74 -21.61 -2.60
C LEU A 327 -5.89 -21.08 -1.78
N PHE A 328 -7.07 -21.68 -1.94
CA PHE A 328 -8.25 -21.45 -1.13
C PHE A 328 -8.49 -22.70 -0.27
N LYS A 329 -8.54 -22.52 1.04
CA LYS A 329 -8.88 -23.62 1.97
C LYS A 329 -10.26 -23.36 2.57
N SER A 330 -11.13 -24.36 2.50
CA SER A 330 -12.48 -24.34 3.06
C SER A 330 -12.73 -25.65 3.81
N GLY A 331 -12.62 -25.63 5.12
CA GLY A 331 -12.67 -26.85 5.94
C GLY A 331 -11.59 -27.84 5.52
N SER A 332 -12.02 -29.03 5.09
CA SER A 332 -11.15 -30.09 4.58
C SER A 332 -10.93 -30.04 3.05
N SER A 333 -11.52 -29.07 2.36
CA SER A 333 -11.39 -28.87 0.92
C SER A 333 -10.31 -27.86 0.60
N GLU A 334 -9.61 -28.06 -0.52
CA GLU A 334 -8.60 -27.12 -1.01
C GLU A 334 -8.76 -26.92 -2.52
N PHE A 335 -8.69 -25.65 -2.96
CA PHE A 335 -8.73 -25.25 -4.35
C PHE A 335 -7.43 -24.52 -4.67
N ALA A 336 -6.71 -25.00 -5.68
CA ALA A 336 -5.47 -24.41 -6.15
C ALA A 336 -5.64 -23.91 -7.57
N TRP A 337 -5.44 -22.61 -7.78
CA TRP A 337 -5.52 -21.98 -9.09
C TRP A 337 -4.13 -21.62 -9.60
N LYS A 338 -3.81 -22.00 -10.84
CA LYS A 338 -2.58 -21.64 -11.54
C LYS A 338 -2.89 -21.33 -13.01
N GLY A 339 -1.95 -20.68 -13.70
CA GLY A 339 -2.08 -20.32 -15.10
C GLY A 339 -1.97 -18.84 -15.34
N GLU A 340 -2.59 -18.33 -16.38
CA GLU A 340 -2.48 -16.95 -16.79
C GLU A 340 -3.80 -16.36 -17.32
N ILE A 341 -3.90 -15.04 -17.22
CA ILE A 341 -5.00 -14.24 -17.76
C ILE A 341 -4.39 -13.17 -18.65
N GLU A 342 -4.86 -13.04 -19.88
CA GLU A 342 -4.47 -11.98 -20.78
C GLU A 342 -4.82 -10.61 -20.17
N ARG A 343 -3.91 -9.65 -20.37
CA ARG A 343 -4.10 -8.26 -19.97
C ARG A 343 -3.98 -7.37 -21.21
N ARG A 344 -5.06 -6.71 -21.58
CA ARG A 344 -5.12 -5.83 -22.74
C ARG A 344 -4.52 -4.46 -22.42
N GLU A 345 -4.10 -3.74 -23.44
CA GLU A 345 -3.53 -2.38 -23.29
C GLU A 345 -4.52 -1.40 -22.61
N SER A 346 -5.82 -1.60 -22.78
CA SER A 346 -6.86 -0.85 -22.08
C SER A 346 -6.96 -1.16 -20.58
N GLY A 347 -6.19 -2.13 -20.07
CA GLY A 347 -6.29 -2.66 -18.71
C GLY A 347 -7.42 -3.67 -18.52
N ALA A 348 -8.24 -3.91 -19.54
CA ALA A 348 -9.26 -4.95 -19.49
C ALA A 348 -8.59 -6.32 -19.45
N LEU A 349 -9.21 -7.27 -18.72
CA LEU A 349 -8.79 -8.66 -18.73
C LEU A 349 -9.36 -9.35 -19.97
N GLY A 350 -8.54 -10.18 -20.62
CA GLY A 350 -8.87 -10.89 -21.84
C GLY A 350 -9.09 -12.39 -21.61
N GLU A 351 -8.43 -13.19 -22.43
CA GLU A 351 -8.56 -14.65 -22.42
C GLU A 351 -8.01 -15.26 -21.11
N LEU A 352 -8.73 -16.25 -20.62
CA LEU A 352 -8.38 -17.10 -19.49
C LEU A 352 -7.65 -18.35 -19.98
N ASN A 353 -6.55 -18.70 -19.35
CA ASN A 353 -5.88 -19.98 -19.50
C ASN A 353 -5.45 -20.47 -18.11
N LEU A 354 -6.43 -20.92 -17.34
CA LEU A 354 -6.27 -21.33 -15.96
C LEU A 354 -6.46 -22.83 -15.78
N GLU A 355 -5.79 -23.37 -14.79
CA GLU A 355 -6.03 -24.71 -14.26
C GLU A 355 -6.43 -24.59 -12.80
N MET A 356 -7.52 -25.22 -12.45
CA MET A 356 -7.95 -25.36 -11.07
C MET A 356 -7.78 -26.83 -10.64
N ILE A 357 -7.14 -27.02 -9.50
CA ILE A 357 -7.05 -28.32 -8.84
C ILE A 357 -7.94 -28.25 -7.59
N MET A 358 -8.88 -29.16 -7.48
CA MET A 358 -9.76 -29.25 -6.33
C MET A 358 -9.50 -30.55 -5.58
N THR A 359 -9.22 -30.46 -4.30
CA THR A 359 -9.08 -31.58 -3.38
C THR A 359 -10.26 -31.59 -2.43
N LEU A 360 -11.02 -32.71 -2.42
CA LEU A 360 -12.20 -32.87 -1.58
C LEU A 360 -12.02 -34.05 -0.62
N PRO A 361 -12.60 -34.02 0.59
CA PRO A 361 -12.62 -35.13 1.50
C PRO A 361 -13.56 -36.25 0.95
N LEU A 362 -12.98 -37.27 0.38
CA LEU A 362 -13.72 -38.36 -0.31
C LEU A 362 -14.79 -39.00 0.56
N ARG A 363 -14.55 -39.18 1.85
CA ARG A 363 -15.50 -39.82 2.78
C ARG A 363 -16.88 -39.19 2.77
N GLU A 364 -16.96 -37.87 2.62
CA GLU A 364 -18.21 -37.13 2.64
C GLU A 364 -18.92 -37.12 1.27
N TYR A 365 -18.17 -37.33 0.18
CA TYR A 365 -18.64 -37.16 -1.20
C TYR A 365 -18.58 -38.44 -2.04
N LEU A 366 -18.23 -39.57 -1.44
CA LEU A 366 -18.15 -40.88 -2.13
C LEU A 366 -19.33 -41.23 -3.06
N PRO A 367 -20.59 -41.00 -2.65
CA PRO A 367 -21.72 -41.29 -3.54
C PRO A 367 -21.73 -40.45 -4.81
N ALA A 368 -21.31 -39.16 -4.69
CA ALA A 368 -21.24 -38.22 -5.81
C ALA A 368 -20.09 -38.58 -6.78
N TYR A 369 -18.93 -38.96 -6.25
CA TYR A 369 -17.81 -39.46 -7.07
C TYR A 369 -18.14 -40.72 -7.86
N ALA A 370 -18.87 -41.63 -7.25
CA ALA A 370 -19.28 -42.87 -7.92
C ALA A 370 -20.27 -42.64 -9.07
N LEU A 371 -21.14 -41.63 -8.96
CA LEU A 371 -22.01 -41.19 -10.04
C LEU A 371 -21.23 -40.63 -11.23
N LEU A 372 -20.12 -39.91 -10.96
CA LEU A 372 -19.21 -39.39 -11.99
C LEU A 372 -18.46 -40.50 -12.74
N LEU A 373 -18.12 -41.58 -12.05
CA LEU A 373 -17.33 -42.69 -12.60
C LEU A 373 -18.14 -43.74 -13.35
N GLY A 374 -19.42 -43.80 -13.21
CA GLY A 374 -20.20 -44.84 -13.90
C GLY A 374 -21.69 -44.95 -13.58
N GLY A 375 -22.27 -43.95 -12.95
CA GLY A 375 -23.70 -43.89 -12.66
C GLY A 375 -24.12 -44.54 -11.33
N PRO A 376 -25.45 -44.64 -11.05
CA PRO A 376 -25.99 -44.99 -9.73
C PRO A 376 -25.58 -46.37 -9.18
N ILE A 377 -25.36 -47.34 -10.10
CA ILE A 377 -24.99 -48.72 -9.71
C ILE A 377 -23.55 -48.76 -9.21
N THR A 378 -22.65 -48.02 -9.84
CA THR A 378 -21.24 -47.93 -9.46
C THR A 378 -21.07 -47.15 -8.13
N ALA A 379 -21.94 -46.17 -7.86
CA ALA A 379 -21.97 -45.43 -6.62
C ALA A 379 -22.14 -46.33 -5.39
N GLY A 380 -23.06 -47.29 -5.45
CA GLY A 380 -23.29 -48.27 -4.38
C GLY A 380 -22.08 -49.18 -4.15
N VAL A 381 -21.45 -49.66 -5.22
CA VAL A 381 -20.26 -50.51 -5.14
C VAL A 381 -19.06 -49.79 -4.60
N VAL A 382 -18.81 -48.54 -5.04
CA VAL A 382 -17.69 -47.73 -4.55
C VAL A 382 -17.88 -47.32 -3.08
N TYR A 383 -19.12 -47.07 -2.64
CA TYR A 383 -19.42 -46.80 -1.23
C TYR A 383 -19.08 -48.00 -0.32
N ILE A 384 -19.43 -49.22 -0.76
CA ILE A 384 -19.16 -50.48 -0.04
C ILE A 384 -17.64 -50.76 -0.06
N ALA A 385 -17.01 -50.64 -1.22
CA ALA A 385 -15.56 -50.80 -1.36
C ALA A 385 -14.78 -49.76 -0.56
N GLY A 386 -15.26 -48.49 -0.54
CA GLY A 386 -14.65 -47.41 0.23
C GLY A 386 -14.58 -47.69 1.72
N LYS A 387 -15.61 -48.33 2.32
CA LYS A 387 -15.55 -48.78 3.72
C LYS A 387 -14.51 -49.88 3.96
N ALA A 388 -14.22 -50.69 2.95
CA ALA A 388 -13.24 -51.79 3.03
C ALA A 388 -11.79 -51.26 2.80
N PHE A 389 -11.59 -50.12 2.11
CA PHE A 389 -10.30 -49.58 1.69
C PHE A 389 -9.99 -48.20 2.30
N GLU A 390 -10.36 -47.96 3.54
CA GLU A 390 -10.23 -46.68 4.23
C GLU A 390 -8.84 -46.00 4.13
N ARG A 391 -7.78 -46.78 3.92
CA ARG A 391 -6.38 -46.24 3.83
C ARG A 391 -5.99 -45.70 2.45
N ASN A 392 -6.70 -46.07 1.36
CA ASN A 392 -6.33 -45.70 -0.01
C ASN A 392 -7.22 -44.60 -0.61
N LEU A 393 -8.27 -44.16 0.09
CA LEU A 393 -9.22 -43.19 -0.42
C LEU A 393 -8.71 -41.75 -0.40
N ASP A 394 -7.77 -41.42 0.50
CA ASP A 394 -7.13 -40.10 0.54
C ASP A 394 -6.24 -39.83 -0.69
N GLN A 395 -5.90 -40.85 -1.48
CA GLN A 395 -5.05 -40.75 -2.67
C GLN A 395 -5.80 -40.36 -3.95
N LEU A 396 -7.15 -40.55 -4.00
CA LEU A 396 -7.97 -40.27 -5.19
C LEU A 396 -8.84 -39.02 -5.06
N SER A 397 -8.45 -38.10 -4.15
CA SER A 397 -9.30 -36.98 -3.76
C SER A 397 -9.14 -35.70 -4.60
N SER A 398 -8.24 -35.65 -5.57
CA SER A 398 -7.98 -34.45 -6.34
C SER A 398 -8.35 -34.58 -7.80
N GLY A 399 -9.11 -33.60 -8.31
CA GLY A 399 -9.43 -33.45 -9.71
C GLY A 399 -8.88 -32.19 -10.30
N SER A 400 -8.62 -32.18 -11.61
CA SER A 400 -8.14 -31.01 -12.35
C SER A 400 -9.13 -30.56 -13.39
N TRP A 401 -9.32 -29.27 -13.51
CA TRP A 401 -10.16 -28.58 -14.49
C TRP A 401 -9.37 -27.52 -15.22
N ALA A 402 -9.50 -27.46 -16.55
CA ALA A 402 -9.07 -26.30 -17.31
C ALA A 402 -10.20 -25.28 -17.36
N VAL A 403 -9.85 -23.99 -17.17
CA VAL A 403 -10.77 -22.86 -17.30
C VAL A 403 -10.23 -21.94 -18.38
N LYS A 404 -10.98 -21.84 -19.49
CA LYS A 404 -10.64 -21.07 -20.69
C LYS A 404 -11.78 -20.15 -21.10
N GLY A 405 -11.55 -19.28 -22.08
CA GLY A 405 -12.51 -18.29 -22.56
C GLY A 405 -12.32 -16.93 -21.94
N THR A 406 -13.36 -16.16 -21.76
CA THR A 406 -13.28 -14.82 -21.16
C THR A 406 -13.87 -14.79 -19.75
N LEU A 407 -13.72 -13.66 -19.05
CA LEU A 407 -14.34 -13.47 -17.74
C LEU A 407 -15.87 -13.49 -17.79
N GLU A 408 -16.43 -13.11 -18.93
CA GLU A 408 -17.87 -13.07 -19.18
C GLU A 408 -18.43 -14.45 -19.56
N ASP A 409 -17.61 -15.30 -20.22
CA ASP A 409 -18.00 -16.66 -20.66
C ASP A 409 -16.87 -17.66 -20.36
N PRO A 410 -16.61 -17.96 -19.09
CA PRO A 410 -15.61 -18.94 -18.70
C PRO A 410 -16.09 -20.35 -19.03
N LYS A 411 -15.27 -21.12 -19.77
CA LYS A 411 -15.53 -22.51 -20.12
C LYS A 411 -14.67 -23.41 -19.28
N THR A 412 -15.31 -24.31 -18.54
CA THR A 412 -14.63 -25.29 -17.70
C THR A 412 -14.64 -26.66 -18.36
N GLU A 413 -13.51 -27.35 -18.39
CA GLU A 413 -13.34 -28.70 -18.92
C GLU A 413 -12.65 -29.57 -17.86
N PHE A 414 -13.27 -30.64 -17.45
CA PHE A 414 -12.67 -31.63 -16.55
C PHE A 414 -11.55 -32.39 -17.27
N LYS A 415 -10.36 -32.42 -16.68
CA LYS A 415 -9.17 -33.06 -17.25
C LYS A 415 -8.91 -34.46 -16.70
N GLY A 416 -9.33 -34.72 -15.48
CA GLY A 416 -9.17 -36.03 -14.85
C GLY A 416 -8.91 -35.95 -13.35
N TRP A 417 -8.94 -37.14 -12.76
CA TRP A 417 -8.55 -37.37 -11.38
C TRP A 417 -7.07 -37.78 -11.30
N PHE A 418 -6.39 -37.38 -10.26
CA PHE A 418 -5.00 -37.80 -10.04
C PHE A 418 -4.73 -38.11 -8.58
N GLU A 419 -3.75 -38.97 -8.36
CA GLU A 419 -3.27 -39.32 -7.02
C GLU A 419 -2.42 -38.16 -6.47
N ASN A 420 -2.81 -37.67 -5.31
CA ASN A 420 -1.99 -36.70 -4.57
C ASN A 420 -0.87 -37.50 -3.85
N LYS A 421 0.28 -37.70 -4.49
CA LYS A 421 1.44 -38.28 -3.83
C LYS A 421 1.92 -37.26 -2.79
N LYS A 422 1.57 -37.46 -1.53
CA LYS A 422 2.23 -36.72 -0.42
C LYS A 422 3.74 -36.92 -0.54
N LYS A 423 4.47 -35.86 -0.83
CA LYS A 423 5.91 -35.79 -0.63
C LYS A 423 6.24 -35.69 0.83
#